data_80af3476077e9d8573b6ec0545554363
#
_entry.id   80af3476077e9d8573b6ec0545554363
#
_cell.length_a   1.000
_cell.length_b   1.000
_cell.length_c   1.000
_cell.angle_alpha   90.00
_cell.angle_beta   90.00
_cell.angle_gamma   90.00
#
_symmetry.space_group_name_H-M   'P 1'
#
loop_
_entity.id
_entity.type
_entity.pdbx_description
1 polymer ?
#
loop_
_entity_poly.entity_id
_entity_poly.type
_entity_poly.pdbx_seq_one_letter_code
_entity_poly.pdbx_strand_id
1 'polypeptide(L)'
;MKNVKSKMKLAFAVLLVPASLSACQPVTLSDSSAAVDYRYERFTTMQVKANYDECRKTAFALDKEAGADASKFLASAEKFENCEMMLGDSGKLIDQEMRLKALAVGTQNYVKGGNLAKARTMFEQFEHVAAGADLLYPDSTSFVANMRVLLNVGGDKNALRLASQNAKPELKDEIRRAWYWQTN
;
A
#
# COMPACT_ATOMS: atom_id res chain seq x y z
N MET A 1 -68.75 60.37 42.45
CA MET A 1 -69.90 59.50 42.85
C MET A 1 -69.89 58.24 42.00
N LYS A 2 -70.16 57.12 42.62
CA LYS A 2 -70.33 55.71 42.11
C LYS A 2 -69.14 54.91 41.70
N ASN A 3 -68.70 54.05 42.64
CA ASN A 3 -67.89 52.85 42.51
C ASN A 3 -68.56 51.84 41.59
N VAL A 4 -67.74 51.25 40.71
CA VAL A 4 -68.05 49.94 40.14
C VAL A 4 -66.83 49.02 40.35
N LYS A 5 -67.00 48.10 41.28
CA LYS A 5 -66.04 47.00 41.53
C LYS A 5 -66.23 45.95 40.44
N SER A 6 -65.25 45.82 39.56
CA SER A 6 -65.16 44.67 38.64
C SER A 6 -64.37 43.56 39.28
N LYS A 7 -65.03 42.43 39.55
CA LYS A 7 -64.42 41.20 40.05
C LYS A 7 -63.72 40.47 38.89
N MET A 8 -62.41 40.46 38.87
CA MET A 8 -61.62 39.70 37.92
C MET A 8 -61.51 38.29 38.46
N LYS A 9 -62.18 37.35 37.80
CA LYS A 9 -62.01 35.90 38.04
C LYS A 9 -60.71 35.44 37.44
N LEU A 10 -59.72 35.01 38.28
CA LEU A 10 -58.50 34.32 37.85
C LEU A 10 -58.92 32.91 37.45
N ALA A 11 -58.85 32.63 36.15
CA ALA A 11 -58.93 31.28 35.64
C ALA A 11 -57.47 30.71 35.63
N PHE A 12 -57.22 29.76 36.53
CA PHE A 12 -55.98 28.98 36.52
C PHE A 12 -56.04 27.98 35.35
N ALA A 13 -55.35 28.27 34.28
CA ALA A 13 -55.07 27.28 33.20
C ALA A 13 -53.93 26.39 33.66
N VAL A 14 -54.25 25.17 34.06
CA VAL A 14 -53.27 24.12 34.32
C VAL A 14 -52.79 23.64 32.98
N LEU A 15 -51.56 24.07 32.59
CA LEU A 15 -50.84 23.57 31.46
C LEU A 15 -50.22 22.18 31.81
N LEU A 16 -50.90 21.12 31.36
CA LEU A 16 -50.36 19.76 31.33
C LEU A 16 -49.24 19.71 30.27
N VAL A 17 -47.97 19.76 30.72
CA VAL A 17 -46.81 19.46 29.90
C VAL A 17 -46.72 17.94 29.78
N PRO A 18 -46.86 17.35 28.59
CA PRO A 18 -46.55 15.94 28.42
C PRO A 18 -45.04 15.77 28.57
N ALA A 19 -44.63 15.13 29.67
CA ALA A 19 -43.25 14.61 29.80
C ALA A 19 -43.07 13.53 28.74
N SER A 20 -42.45 13.90 27.62
CA SER A 20 -41.91 12.95 26.66
C SER A 20 -40.76 12.22 27.34
N LEU A 21 -41.05 11.09 27.94
CA LEU A 21 -40.05 10.08 28.29
C LEU A 21 -39.39 9.61 27.00
N SER A 22 -38.27 10.24 26.66
CA SER A 22 -37.37 9.67 25.69
C SER A 22 -36.91 8.31 26.22
N ALA A 23 -37.61 7.26 25.80
CA ALA A 23 -37.22 5.91 26.05
C ALA A 23 -35.84 5.74 25.40
N CYS A 24 -34.78 5.74 26.22
CA CYS A 24 -33.52 5.13 25.81
C CYS A 24 -33.82 3.69 25.44
N GLN A 25 -33.94 3.41 24.14
CA GLN A 25 -34.07 2.05 23.70
C GLN A 25 -32.79 1.32 24.17
N PRO A 26 -32.93 0.20 24.87
CA PRO A 26 -31.76 -0.59 25.22
C PRO A 26 -31.12 -1.05 23.90
N VAL A 27 -29.90 -0.63 23.68
CA VAL A 27 -29.06 -1.14 22.55
C VAL A 27 -29.08 -2.65 22.66
N THR A 28 -29.69 -3.32 21.69
CA THR A 28 -29.75 -4.76 21.67
C THR A 28 -28.32 -5.30 21.57
N LEU A 29 -28.00 -6.39 22.25
CA LEU A 29 -26.66 -7.01 22.29
C LEU A 29 -26.09 -7.30 20.88
N SER A 30 -26.93 -7.43 19.85
CA SER A 30 -26.53 -7.58 18.46
C SER A 30 -25.86 -6.33 17.87
N ASP A 31 -26.30 -5.13 18.24
CA ASP A 31 -25.68 -3.87 17.79
C ASP A 31 -24.33 -3.62 18.47
N SER A 32 -24.15 -4.10 19.70
CA SER A 32 -22.87 -3.96 20.42
C SER A 32 -21.77 -4.86 19.85
N SER A 33 -22.11 -6.08 19.38
CA SER A 33 -21.14 -6.97 18.75
C SER A 33 -20.65 -6.41 17.41
N ALA A 34 -21.55 -5.94 16.55
CA ALA A 34 -21.19 -5.33 15.28
C ALA A 34 -20.30 -4.09 15.44
N ALA A 35 -20.56 -3.27 16.47
CA ALA A 35 -19.72 -2.12 16.77
C ALA A 35 -18.33 -2.50 17.32
N VAL A 36 -18.24 -3.58 18.07
CA VAL A 36 -16.95 -4.13 18.55
C VAL A 36 -16.16 -4.72 17.39
N ASP A 37 -16.81 -5.53 16.54
CA ASP A 37 -16.21 -6.14 15.36
C ASP A 37 -15.66 -5.08 14.40
N TYR A 38 -16.43 -4.04 14.13
CA TYR A 38 -15.99 -2.91 13.30
C TYR A 38 -14.77 -2.18 13.87
N ARG A 39 -14.72 -1.95 15.19
CA ARG A 39 -13.56 -1.33 15.84
C ARG A 39 -12.33 -2.22 15.76
N TYR A 40 -12.52 -3.52 15.96
CA TYR A 40 -11.45 -4.50 15.87
C TYR A 40 -10.87 -4.58 14.45
N GLU A 41 -11.72 -4.64 13.42
CA GLU A 41 -11.29 -4.63 12.02
C GLU A 41 -10.52 -3.35 11.66
N ARG A 42 -11.02 -2.18 12.09
CA ARG A 42 -10.30 -0.92 11.87
C ARG A 42 -8.94 -0.90 12.58
N PHE A 43 -8.89 -1.36 13.81
CA PHE A 43 -7.63 -1.43 14.55
C PHE A 43 -6.63 -2.36 13.86
N THR A 44 -7.07 -3.54 13.47
CA THR A 44 -6.24 -4.53 12.75
C THR A 44 -5.75 -3.94 11.43
N THR A 45 -6.61 -3.30 10.66
CA THR A 45 -6.24 -2.63 9.40
C THR A 45 -5.18 -1.56 9.62
N MET A 46 -5.36 -0.71 10.64
CA MET A 46 -4.38 0.34 10.97
C MET A 46 -3.04 -0.24 11.39
N GLN A 47 -3.05 -1.32 12.17
CA GLN A 47 -1.84 -2.00 12.61
C GLN A 47 -1.08 -2.65 11.44
N VAL A 48 -1.78 -3.33 10.53
CA VAL A 48 -1.18 -3.90 9.32
C VAL A 48 -0.52 -2.80 8.48
N LYS A 49 -1.22 -1.69 8.25
CA LYS A 49 -0.68 -0.54 7.50
C LYS A 49 0.55 0.06 8.17
N ALA A 50 0.52 0.27 9.49
CA ALA A 50 1.64 0.83 10.24
C ALA A 50 2.87 -0.08 10.20
N ASN A 51 2.67 -1.39 10.40
CA ASN A 51 3.76 -2.37 10.37
C ASN A 51 4.40 -2.45 8.97
N TYR A 52 3.57 -2.47 7.91
CA TYR A 52 4.07 -2.48 6.54
C TYR A 52 4.84 -1.21 6.20
N ASP A 53 4.32 -0.04 6.58
CA ASP A 53 4.97 1.24 6.33
C ASP A 53 6.33 1.34 7.03
N GLU A 54 6.43 0.88 8.27
CA GLU A 54 7.69 0.85 9.03
C GLU A 54 8.70 -0.13 8.39
N CYS A 55 8.24 -1.32 8.01
CA CYS A 55 9.07 -2.30 7.31
C CYS A 55 9.63 -1.71 6.01
N ARG A 56 8.76 -1.10 5.20
CA ARG A 56 9.13 -0.47 3.93
C ARG A 56 10.08 0.71 4.11
N LYS A 57 9.87 1.57 5.11
CA LYS A 57 10.81 2.66 5.45
C LYS A 57 12.21 2.13 5.72
N THR A 58 12.32 1.07 6.48
CA THR A 58 13.60 0.41 6.75
C THR A 58 14.25 -0.10 5.46
N ALA A 59 13.48 -0.73 4.56
CA ALA A 59 13.98 -1.21 3.27
C ALA A 59 14.49 -0.07 2.38
N PHE A 60 13.76 1.05 2.30
CA PHE A 60 14.20 2.25 1.57
C PHE A 60 15.42 2.92 2.18
N ALA A 61 15.57 2.88 3.52
CA ALA A 61 16.77 3.39 4.16
C ALA A 61 18.01 2.58 3.75
N LEU A 62 17.90 1.24 3.73
CA LEU A 62 18.95 0.36 3.25
C LEU A 62 19.30 0.62 1.77
N ASP A 63 18.30 0.82 0.92
CA ASP A 63 18.51 1.17 -0.49
C ASP A 63 19.28 2.49 -0.63
N LYS A 64 18.89 3.52 0.11
CA LYS A 64 19.55 4.83 0.09
C LYS A 64 21.01 4.76 0.55
N GLU A 65 21.32 3.86 1.50
CA GLU A 65 22.66 3.66 2.03
C GLU A 65 23.51 2.72 1.15
N ALA A 66 22.91 2.07 0.16
CA ALA A 66 23.62 1.06 -0.64
C ALA A 66 24.73 1.66 -1.50
N GLY A 67 24.54 2.87 -2.05
CA GLY A 67 25.55 3.50 -2.93
C GLY A 67 25.83 2.62 -4.15
N ALA A 68 27.02 2.01 -4.20
CA ALA A 68 27.43 1.07 -5.26
C ALA A 68 27.66 -0.36 -4.71
N ASP A 69 27.31 -0.64 -3.46
CA ASP A 69 27.57 -1.90 -2.79
C ASP A 69 26.47 -2.93 -3.09
N ALA A 70 26.83 -3.97 -3.85
CA ALA A 70 25.92 -5.05 -4.23
C ALA A 70 25.30 -5.76 -3.01
N SER A 71 26.05 -5.95 -1.93
CA SER A 71 25.55 -6.63 -0.72
C SER A 71 24.48 -5.81 0.00
N LYS A 72 24.60 -4.50 0.00
CA LYS A 72 23.60 -3.59 0.59
C LYS A 72 22.33 -3.54 -0.26
N PHE A 73 22.46 -3.59 -1.60
CA PHE A 73 21.28 -3.75 -2.46
C PHE A 73 20.54 -5.05 -2.17
N LEU A 74 21.27 -6.18 -1.99
CA LEU A 74 20.64 -7.44 -1.59
C LEU A 74 19.92 -7.33 -0.25
N ALA A 75 20.55 -6.73 0.77
CA ALA A 75 19.93 -6.55 2.07
C ALA A 75 18.65 -5.71 2.00
N SER A 76 18.65 -4.64 1.19
CA SER A 76 17.44 -3.84 0.93
C SER A 76 16.35 -4.66 0.24
N ALA A 77 16.72 -5.42 -0.82
CA ALA A 77 15.78 -6.25 -1.57
C ALA A 77 15.14 -7.34 -0.70
N GLU A 78 15.94 -8.03 0.11
CA GLU A 78 15.45 -9.02 1.09
C GLU A 78 14.51 -8.41 2.12
N LYS A 79 14.78 -7.17 2.53
CA LYS A 79 13.89 -6.47 3.44
C LYS A 79 12.55 -6.15 2.78
N PHE A 80 12.51 -5.70 1.51
CA PHE A 80 11.27 -5.52 0.75
C PHE A 80 10.51 -6.84 0.59
N GLU A 81 11.20 -7.93 0.23
CA GLU A 81 10.60 -9.27 0.14
C GLU A 81 9.94 -9.69 1.45
N ASN A 82 10.64 -9.50 2.58
CA ASN A 82 10.10 -9.79 3.91
C ASN A 82 8.87 -8.93 4.25
N CYS A 83 8.85 -7.65 3.86
CA CYS A 83 7.68 -6.79 4.06
C CYS A 83 6.44 -7.33 3.32
N GLU A 84 6.61 -7.80 2.09
CA GLU A 84 5.52 -8.39 1.31
C GLU A 84 5.07 -9.75 1.89
N MET A 85 6.01 -10.60 2.32
CA MET A 85 5.69 -11.89 2.95
C MET A 85 4.89 -11.71 4.25
N MET A 86 5.18 -10.66 5.04
CA MET A 86 4.44 -10.37 6.28
C MET A 86 3.00 -9.97 6.04
N LEU A 87 2.64 -9.52 4.85
CA LEU A 87 1.27 -9.12 4.53
C LEU A 87 0.35 -10.32 4.37
N GLY A 88 0.79 -11.38 3.70
CA GLY A 88 -0.07 -12.51 3.35
C GLY A 88 -1.41 -12.03 2.76
N ASP A 89 -2.51 -12.58 3.27
CA ASP A 89 -3.87 -12.20 2.84
C ASP A 89 -4.25 -10.75 3.18
N SER A 90 -3.53 -10.11 4.10
CA SER A 90 -3.74 -8.72 4.48
C SER A 90 -3.22 -7.72 3.43
N GLY A 91 -2.54 -8.19 2.40
CA GLY A 91 -2.03 -7.35 1.32
C GLY A 91 -3.09 -6.50 0.63
N LYS A 92 -4.34 -6.97 0.59
CA LYS A 92 -5.50 -6.22 0.09
C LYS A 92 -5.85 -4.96 0.90
N LEU A 93 -5.35 -4.85 2.14
CA LEU A 93 -5.57 -3.69 3.01
C LEU A 93 -4.57 -2.57 2.76
N ILE A 94 -3.50 -2.86 2.01
CA ILE A 94 -2.45 -1.90 1.67
C ILE A 94 -2.76 -1.29 0.31
N ASP A 95 -2.47 0.00 0.19
CA ASP A 95 -2.57 0.70 -1.07
C ASP A 95 -1.71 0.04 -2.16
N GLN A 96 -2.33 -0.22 -3.32
CA GLN A 96 -1.70 -0.95 -4.42
C GLN A 96 -0.45 -0.22 -4.92
N GLU A 97 -0.52 1.09 -5.11
CA GLU A 97 0.63 1.87 -5.61
C GLU A 97 1.81 1.82 -4.64
N MET A 98 1.51 1.83 -3.33
CA MET A 98 2.52 1.71 -2.29
C MET A 98 3.23 0.35 -2.36
N ARG A 99 2.49 -0.74 -2.58
CA ARG A 99 3.05 -2.08 -2.77
C ARG A 99 3.85 -2.18 -4.06
N LEU A 100 3.32 -1.66 -5.16
CA LEU A 100 4.01 -1.68 -6.45
C LEU A 100 5.36 -0.96 -6.38
N LYS A 101 5.43 0.20 -5.71
CA LYS A 101 6.70 0.91 -5.51
C LYS A 101 7.72 0.09 -4.71
N ALA A 102 7.28 -0.59 -3.66
CA ALA A 102 8.15 -1.44 -2.84
C ALA A 102 8.67 -2.63 -3.65
N LEU A 103 7.79 -3.34 -4.36
CA LEU A 103 8.15 -4.47 -5.22
C LEU A 103 9.07 -4.06 -6.38
N ALA A 104 8.84 -2.89 -6.98
CA ALA A 104 9.67 -2.38 -8.05
C ALA A 104 11.11 -2.09 -7.58
N VAL A 105 11.26 -1.38 -6.45
CA VAL A 105 12.60 -1.09 -5.90
C VAL A 105 13.30 -2.37 -5.45
N GLY A 106 12.59 -3.27 -4.78
CA GLY A 106 13.15 -4.57 -4.39
C GLY A 106 13.62 -5.40 -5.59
N THR A 107 12.83 -5.44 -6.67
CA THR A 107 13.23 -6.10 -7.93
C THR A 107 14.51 -5.48 -8.50
N GLN A 108 14.58 -4.15 -8.60
CA GLN A 108 15.77 -3.45 -9.08
C GLN A 108 16.99 -3.72 -8.20
N ASN A 109 16.80 -3.78 -6.90
CA ASN A 109 17.89 -4.02 -5.95
C ASN A 109 18.40 -5.46 -6.02
N TYR A 110 17.54 -6.45 -6.29
CA TYR A 110 18.02 -7.79 -6.63
C TYR A 110 18.82 -7.82 -7.92
N VAL A 111 18.41 -7.06 -8.95
CA VAL A 111 19.19 -6.93 -10.19
C VAL A 111 20.55 -6.29 -9.91
N LYS A 112 20.60 -5.16 -9.19
CA LYS A 112 21.84 -4.46 -8.82
C LYS A 112 22.75 -5.32 -7.95
N GLY A 113 22.17 -6.12 -7.08
CA GLY A 113 22.88 -7.10 -6.25
C GLY A 113 23.30 -8.37 -6.98
N GLY A 114 22.89 -8.56 -8.24
CA GLY A 114 23.25 -9.73 -9.06
C GLY A 114 22.39 -10.98 -8.80
N ASN A 115 21.36 -10.92 -7.97
CA ASN A 115 20.47 -12.07 -7.72
C ASN A 115 19.26 -12.05 -8.67
N LEU A 116 19.50 -12.44 -9.92
CA LEU A 116 18.48 -12.42 -10.96
C LEU A 116 17.34 -13.43 -10.74
N ALA A 117 17.61 -14.53 -10.02
CA ALA A 117 16.57 -15.50 -9.70
C ALA A 117 15.51 -14.86 -8.77
N LYS A 118 15.94 -14.25 -7.68
CA LYS A 118 15.06 -13.52 -6.77
C LYS A 118 14.41 -12.28 -7.41
N ALA A 119 15.14 -11.60 -8.29
CA ALA A 119 14.57 -10.49 -9.07
C ALA A 119 13.39 -10.95 -9.92
N ARG A 120 13.45 -12.12 -10.57
CA ARG A 120 12.32 -12.68 -11.33
C ARG A 120 11.13 -13.00 -10.46
N THR A 121 11.35 -13.69 -9.35
CA THR A 121 10.27 -14.02 -8.41
C THR A 121 9.56 -12.76 -7.88
N MET A 122 10.34 -11.74 -7.52
CA MET A 122 9.78 -10.48 -7.03
C MET A 122 9.07 -9.68 -8.13
N PHE A 123 9.56 -9.77 -9.37
CA PHE A 123 8.89 -9.17 -10.52
C PHE A 123 7.57 -9.88 -10.86
N GLU A 124 7.51 -11.20 -10.79
CA GLU A 124 6.27 -11.97 -10.93
C GLU A 124 5.24 -11.55 -9.87
N GLN A 125 5.70 -11.34 -8.64
CA GLN A 125 4.84 -10.82 -7.57
C GLN A 125 4.36 -9.38 -7.87
N PHE A 126 5.23 -8.54 -8.43
CA PHE A 126 4.83 -7.21 -8.91
C PHE A 126 3.73 -7.32 -9.96
N GLU A 127 3.90 -8.14 -11.01
CA GLU A 127 2.91 -8.31 -12.07
C GLU A 127 1.57 -8.83 -11.52
N HIS A 128 1.61 -9.73 -10.55
CA HIS A 128 0.41 -10.24 -9.87
C HIS A 128 -0.32 -9.12 -9.10
N VAL A 129 0.41 -8.32 -8.31
CA VAL A 129 -0.18 -7.20 -7.55
C VAL A 129 -0.67 -6.10 -8.48
N ALA A 130 0.06 -5.83 -9.56
CA ALA A 130 -0.25 -4.80 -10.56
C ALA A 130 -1.56 -5.07 -11.29
N ALA A 131 -1.93 -6.35 -11.52
CA ALA A 131 -3.12 -6.74 -12.26
C ALA A 131 -3.26 -6.01 -13.60
N GLY A 132 -2.16 -5.80 -14.31
CA GLY A 132 -2.09 -5.09 -15.59
C GLY A 132 -1.74 -3.60 -15.49
N ALA A 133 -1.64 -3.03 -14.29
CA ALA A 133 -1.11 -1.69 -14.11
C ALA A 133 0.42 -1.68 -14.29
N ASP A 134 0.99 -0.50 -14.52
CA ASP A 134 2.43 -0.29 -14.67
C ASP A 134 2.90 0.89 -13.82
N LEU A 135 4.20 0.93 -13.52
CA LEU A 135 4.86 2.09 -12.98
C LEU A 135 5.70 2.74 -14.08
N LEU A 136 5.60 4.05 -14.17
CA LEU A 136 6.42 4.82 -15.11
C LEU A 136 7.60 5.45 -14.38
N TYR A 137 8.78 5.36 -14.97
CA TYR A 137 9.93 6.14 -14.56
C TYR A 137 9.72 7.64 -14.87
N PRO A 138 10.53 8.55 -14.28
CA PRO A 138 10.40 9.98 -14.56
C PRO A 138 10.54 10.37 -16.04
N ASP A 139 11.18 9.52 -16.85
CA ASP A 139 11.31 9.67 -18.29
C ASP A 139 10.16 9.03 -19.08
N SER A 140 9.07 8.66 -18.39
CA SER A 140 7.89 7.99 -18.94
C SER A 140 8.15 6.60 -19.54
N THR A 141 9.30 5.97 -19.25
CA THR A 141 9.53 4.58 -19.64
C THR A 141 8.84 3.61 -18.68
N SER A 142 8.37 2.49 -19.21
CA SER A 142 7.64 1.45 -18.48
C SER A 142 8.59 0.63 -17.60
N PHE A 143 8.26 0.47 -16.31
CA PHE A 143 8.97 -0.44 -15.42
C PHE A 143 8.82 -1.89 -15.88
N VAL A 144 7.59 -2.30 -16.23
CA VAL A 144 7.29 -3.67 -16.68
C VAL A 144 8.07 -4.02 -17.94
N ALA A 145 8.06 -3.13 -18.95
CA ALA A 145 8.78 -3.36 -20.19
C ALA A 145 10.29 -3.50 -19.95
N ASN A 146 10.86 -2.63 -19.12
CA ASN A 146 12.28 -2.66 -18.78
C ASN A 146 12.66 -3.93 -18.02
N MET A 147 11.88 -4.35 -17.03
CA MET A 147 12.17 -5.54 -16.23
C MET A 147 12.01 -6.83 -17.04
N ARG A 148 11.01 -6.93 -17.91
CA ARG A 148 10.86 -8.09 -18.83
C ARG A 148 12.11 -8.29 -19.68
N VAL A 149 12.67 -7.20 -20.16
CA VAL A 149 13.92 -7.26 -20.96
C VAL A 149 15.11 -7.64 -20.09
N LEU A 150 15.33 -6.95 -18.97
CA LEU A 150 16.44 -7.19 -18.05
C LEU A 150 16.47 -8.62 -17.50
N LEU A 151 15.30 -9.14 -17.16
CA LEU A 151 15.15 -10.46 -16.57
C LEU A 151 14.95 -11.57 -17.61
N ASN A 152 14.96 -11.21 -18.91
CA ASN A 152 14.71 -12.13 -20.03
C ASN A 152 13.41 -12.92 -19.88
N VAL A 153 12.37 -12.26 -19.38
CA VAL A 153 11.02 -12.83 -19.26
C VAL A 153 10.42 -12.90 -20.66
N GLY A 154 10.26 -14.11 -21.19
CA GLY A 154 9.80 -14.35 -22.57
C GLY A 154 10.87 -14.80 -23.56
N GLY A 155 12.16 -14.82 -23.18
CA GLY A 155 13.23 -15.48 -23.95
C GLY A 155 13.66 -14.80 -25.25
N ASP A 156 13.18 -13.59 -25.55
CA ASP A 156 13.50 -12.90 -26.80
C ASP A 156 14.85 -12.15 -26.72
N LYS A 157 15.90 -12.78 -27.31
CA LYS A 157 17.24 -12.18 -27.43
C LYS A 157 17.25 -10.87 -28.23
N ASN A 158 16.29 -10.65 -29.12
CA ASN A 158 16.22 -9.42 -29.91
C ASN A 158 15.61 -8.27 -29.10
N ALA A 159 14.66 -8.55 -28.18
CA ALA A 159 14.10 -7.55 -27.28
C ALA A 159 15.19 -6.95 -26.39
N LEU A 160 16.12 -7.77 -25.88
CA LEU A 160 17.28 -7.31 -25.10
C LEU A 160 18.18 -6.34 -25.88
N ARG A 161 18.42 -6.64 -27.17
CA ARG A 161 19.22 -5.77 -28.05
C ARG A 161 18.52 -4.45 -28.38
N LEU A 162 17.21 -4.48 -28.61
CA LEU A 162 16.44 -3.29 -28.93
C LEU A 162 16.27 -2.36 -27.72
N ALA A 163 16.00 -2.92 -26.55
CA ALA A 163 15.92 -2.14 -25.31
C ALA A 163 17.26 -1.51 -24.95
N SER A 164 18.39 -2.19 -25.21
CA SER A 164 19.72 -1.63 -24.96
C SER A 164 20.04 -0.43 -25.87
N GLN A 165 19.39 -0.27 -27.02
CA GLN A 165 19.65 0.86 -27.92
C GLN A 165 19.06 2.17 -27.37
N ASN A 166 17.90 2.12 -26.70
CA ASN A 166 17.18 3.28 -26.21
C ASN A 166 17.30 3.51 -24.69
N ALA A 167 18.03 2.64 -23.99
CA ALA A 167 18.21 2.74 -22.55
C ALA A 167 19.24 3.81 -22.18
N LYS A 168 19.07 4.42 -20.99
CA LYS A 168 20.09 5.29 -20.39
C LYS A 168 21.39 4.52 -20.14
N PRO A 169 22.54 5.22 -20.06
CA PRO A 169 23.84 4.57 -19.85
C PRO A 169 23.87 3.60 -18.66
N GLU A 170 23.27 4.02 -17.53
CA GLU A 170 23.22 3.24 -16.29
C GLU A 170 22.43 1.94 -16.49
N LEU A 171 21.31 2.00 -17.20
CA LEU A 171 20.49 0.84 -17.52
C LEU A 171 21.19 -0.08 -18.53
N LYS A 172 21.98 0.47 -19.49
CA LYS A 172 22.79 -0.31 -20.42
C LYS A 172 23.85 -1.13 -19.69
N ASP A 173 24.45 -0.57 -18.65
CA ASP A 173 25.44 -1.28 -17.85
C ASP A 173 24.81 -2.38 -17.01
N GLU A 174 23.61 -2.16 -16.47
CA GLU A 174 22.84 -3.22 -15.79
C GLU A 174 22.41 -4.33 -16.74
N ILE A 175 21.93 -3.99 -17.94
CA ILE A 175 21.55 -4.97 -18.96
C ILE A 175 22.77 -5.83 -19.35
N ARG A 176 23.93 -5.20 -19.59
CA ARG A 176 25.17 -5.93 -19.91
C ARG A 176 25.61 -6.85 -18.79
N ARG A 177 25.57 -6.38 -17.54
CA ARG A 177 25.91 -7.17 -16.36
C ARG A 177 24.95 -8.34 -16.17
N ALA A 178 23.64 -8.09 -16.25
CA ALA A 178 22.61 -9.12 -16.13
C ALA A 178 22.76 -10.18 -17.25
N TRP A 179 23.04 -9.74 -18.47
CA TRP A 179 23.24 -10.64 -19.60
C TRP A 179 24.51 -11.49 -19.45
N TYR A 180 25.62 -10.91 -18.96
CA TYR A 180 26.84 -11.63 -18.67
C TYR A 180 26.64 -12.80 -17.71
N TRP A 181 25.94 -12.55 -16.61
CA TRP A 181 25.64 -13.56 -15.60
C TRP A 181 24.60 -14.61 -16.02
N GLN A 182 23.81 -14.32 -17.04
CA GLN A 182 22.86 -15.30 -17.59
C GLN A 182 23.53 -16.25 -18.64
N THR A 183 24.64 -15.85 -19.20
CA THR A 183 25.26 -16.58 -20.31
C THR A 183 26.58 -17.32 -19.92
N ASN A 184 27.08 -17.03 -18.72
CA ASN A 184 28.26 -17.65 -18.15
C ASN A 184 27.96 -18.23 -16.76
#